data_2c7d875b24efd85de353e36acc34f4da
#
_entry.id   2c7d875b24efd85de353e36acc34f4da
#
_cell.length_a   1.000
_cell.length_b   1.000
_cell.length_c   1.000
_cell.angle_alpha   90.00
_cell.angle_beta   90.00
_cell.angle_gamma   90.00
#
_symmetry.space_group_name_H-M   'P 1'
#
loop_
_entity.id
_entity.type
_entity.pdbx_description
1 polymer ?
#
loop_
_entity_poly.entity_id
_entity_poly.type
_entity_poly.pdbx_seq_one_letter_code
_entity_poly.pdbx_strand_id
1 'polypeptide(L)'
;MADTDVRLPDPAVEARLARLDEVLTGLETVPGPALEAVRLLTEVYGEALARVLDLAEQPLREQLAEDELLGHLLVLHDIHPEPPERRAARAVEKLRPVVRERGGDLEWAGVDGRVARVRLSTGGGCGSGCGGGSADPLEAVRAAVLAVAPELESVEPVAEERRPATAFVPLSTIKRRALPQEAR
;
A
#
# COMPACT_ATOMS: atom_id res chain seq x y z
N MET A 1 -42.49 -14.34 5.03
CA MET A 1 -41.57 -13.98 3.91
C MET A 1 -40.56 -13.01 4.49
N ALA A 2 -39.38 -13.49 4.75
CA ALA A 2 -38.30 -12.67 5.30
C ALA A 2 -37.90 -11.65 4.22
N ASP A 3 -37.95 -10.39 4.60
CA ASP A 3 -37.46 -9.27 3.79
C ASP A 3 -36.00 -9.52 3.54
N THR A 4 -35.67 -9.83 2.31
CA THR A 4 -34.32 -10.22 1.89
C THR A 4 -33.49 -8.96 1.99
N ASP A 5 -32.71 -8.90 3.06
CA ASP A 5 -31.38 -8.31 3.18
C ASP A 5 -31.07 -7.26 2.11
N VAL A 6 -31.42 -6.02 2.38
CA VAL A 6 -30.99 -4.89 1.54
C VAL A 6 -29.54 -4.58 1.90
N ARG A 7 -28.65 -5.49 1.51
CA ARG A 7 -27.21 -5.21 1.53
C ARG A 7 -26.96 -4.00 0.63
N LEU A 8 -26.24 -3.04 1.16
CA LEU A 8 -25.86 -1.87 0.38
C LEU A 8 -24.84 -2.27 -0.69
N PRO A 9 -25.06 -1.92 -1.96
CA PRO A 9 -24.06 -2.08 -2.99
C PRO A 9 -22.88 -1.14 -2.72
N ASP A 10 -21.66 -1.54 -3.09
CA ASP A 10 -20.42 -0.80 -2.82
C ASP A 10 -20.47 0.70 -3.17
N PRO A 11 -21.02 1.13 -4.33
CA PRO A 11 -21.16 2.57 -4.61
C PRO A 11 -22.05 3.33 -3.61
N ALA A 12 -23.01 2.66 -3.00
CA ALA A 12 -23.87 3.27 -1.99
C ALA A 12 -23.16 3.35 -0.62
N VAL A 13 -22.23 2.43 -0.34
CA VAL A 13 -21.34 2.49 0.83
C VAL A 13 -20.37 3.66 0.66
N GLU A 14 -19.69 3.77 -0.48
CA GLU A 14 -18.77 4.87 -0.79
C GLU A 14 -19.44 6.25 -0.65
N ALA A 15 -20.64 6.41 -1.21
CA ALA A 15 -21.39 7.66 -1.09
C ALA A 15 -21.72 8.02 0.36
N ARG A 16 -22.00 7.01 1.22
CA ARG A 16 -22.24 7.24 2.65
C ARG A 16 -20.98 7.57 3.41
N LEU A 17 -19.86 6.93 3.10
CA LEU A 17 -18.56 7.24 3.69
C LEU A 17 -18.13 8.69 3.36
N ALA A 18 -18.26 9.11 2.11
CA ALA A 18 -17.98 10.49 1.72
C ALA A 18 -18.88 11.49 2.47
N ARG A 19 -20.17 11.17 2.63
CA ARG A 19 -21.08 12.03 3.39
C ARG A 19 -20.76 12.07 4.88
N LEU A 20 -20.33 10.94 5.45
CA LEU A 20 -19.89 10.84 6.85
C LEU A 20 -18.66 11.73 7.09
N ASP A 21 -17.68 11.68 6.19
CA ASP A 21 -16.47 12.51 6.25
C ASP A 21 -16.82 14.00 6.30
N GLU A 22 -17.69 14.48 5.39
CA GLU A 22 -18.17 15.87 5.40
C GLU A 22 -18.81 16.27 6.74
N VAL A 23 -19.63 15.39 7.31
CA VAL A 23 -20.34 15.66 8.58
C VAL A 23 -19.37 15.67 9.75
N LEU A 24 -18.43 14.71 9.81
CA LEU A 24 -17.42 14.64 10.88
C LEU A 24 -16.50 15.85 10.85
N THR A 25 -16.04 16.30 9.68
CA THR A 25 -15.24 17.52 9.53
C THR A 25 -15.99 18.74 10.10
N GLY A 26 -17.31 18.80 9.90
CA GLY A 26 -18.15 19.86 10.49
C GLY A 26 -18.27 19.76 12.03
N LEU A 27 -18.32 18.54 12.57
CA LEU A 27 -18.43 18.31 14.02
C LEU A 27 -17.13 18.59 14.78
N GLU A 28 -15.97 18.39 14.17
CA GLU A 28 -14.66 18.65 14.79
C GLU A 28 -14.49 20.11 15.17
N THR A 29 -15.10 21.02 14.43
CA THR A 29 -15.04 22.46 14.68
C THR A 29 -15.93 22.91 15.84
N VAL A 30 -16.90 22.08 16.26
CA VAL A 30 -17.86 22.37 17.34
C VAL A 30 -17.93 21.16 18.26
N PRO A 31 -16.94 20.98 19.17
CA PRO A 31 -16.95 19.89 20.13
C PRO A 31 -18.21 19.94 21.00
N GLY A 32 -18.91 18.81 21.11
CA GLY A 32 -20.15 18.72 21.87
C GLY A 32 -20.65 17.30 22.04
N PRO A 33 -21.86 17.11 22.62
CA PRO A 33 -22.43 15.79 22.87
C PRO A 33 -22.57 14.89 21.62
N ALA A 34 -22.68 15.49 20.43
CA ALA A 34 -22.77 14.74 19.18
C ALA A 34 -21.46 14.02 18.85
N LEU A 35 -20.32 14.69 19.02
CA LEU A 35 -19.00 14.08 18.81
C LEU A 35 -18.73 12.97 19.83
N GLU A 36 -19.11 13.21 21.10
CA GLU A 36 -19.01 12.18 22.14
C GLU A 36 -19.86 10.96 21.83
N ALA A 37 -21.10 11.14 21.36
CA ALA A 37 -21.95 10.05 20.94
C ALA A 37 -21.36 9.23 19.78
N VAL A 38 -20.73 9.90 18.80
CA VAL A 38 -20.05 9.22 17.70
C VAL A 38 -18.88 8.38 18.22
N ARG A 39 -18.05 8.91 19.13
CA ARG A 39 -16.94 8.16 19.73
C ARG A 39 -17.43 6.91 20.47
N LEU A 40 -18.43 7.05 21.33
CA LEU A 40 -18.99 5.92 22.07
C LEU A 40 -19.59 4.85 21.13
N LEU A 41 -20.26 5.24 20.06
CA LEU A 41 -20.77 4.30 19.05
C LEU A 41 -19.62 3.57 18.35
N THR A 42 -18.55 4.30 17.97
CA THR A 42 -17.37 3.73 17.34
C THR A 42 -16.70 2.70 18.26
N GLU A 43 -16.56 3.01 19.55
CA GLU A 43 -16.00 2.08 20.55
C GLU A 43 -16.85 0.81 20.67
N VAL A 44 -18.18 0.92 20.74
CA VAL A 44 -19.08 -0.23 20.83
C VAL A 44 -19.02 -1.09 19.57
N TYR A 45 -18.94 -0.49 18.38
CA TYR A 45 -18.81 -1.24 17.13
C TYR A 45 -17.44 -1.92 17.02
N GLY A 46 -16.37 -1.29 17.46
CA GLY A 46 -15.05 -1.90 17.52
C GLY A 46 -15.02 -3.12 18.43
N GLU A 47 -15.61 -3.03 19.63
CA GLU A 47 -15.74 -4.16 20.55
C GLU A 47 -16.57 -5.30 19.94
N ALA A 48 -17.66 -4.97 19.24
CA ALA A 48 -18.48 -5.98 18.58
C ALA A 48 -17.70 -6.71 17.47
N LEU A 49 -16.92 -5.98 16.65
CA LEU A 49 -16.06 -6.57 15.63
C LEU A 49 -14.95 -7.44 16.24
N ALA A 50 -14.34 -7.01 17.34
CA ALA A 50 -13.34 -7.80 18.04
C ALA A 50 -13.92 -9.16 18.49
N ARG A 51 -15.13 -9.17 19.07
CA ARG A 51 -15.80 -10.41 19.45
C ARG A 51 -16.13 -11.31 18.25
N VAL A 52 -16.51 -10.73 17.11
CA VAL A 52 -16.71 -11.50 15.87
C VAL A 52 -15.41 -12.19 15.45
N LEU A 53 -14.28 -11.49 15.50
CA LEU A 53 -12.98 -12.08 15.20
C LEU A 53 -12.58 -13.17 16.20
N ASP A 54 -12.87 -13.01 17.50
CA ASP A 54 -12.58 -14.01 18.52
C ASP A 54 -13.37 -15.30 18.32
N LEU A 55 -14.60 -15.20 17.85
CA LEU A 55 -15.47 -16.32 17.53
C LEU A 55 -15.20 -16.96 16.17
N ALA A 56 -14.54 -16.23 15.26
CA ALA A 56 -14.26 -16.69 13.91
C ALA A 56 -13.07 -17.67 13.90
N GLU A 57 -13.18 -18.75 13.13
CA GLU A 57 -12.06 -19.63 12.82
C GLU A 57 -11.07 -18.91 11.86
N GLN A 58 -9.82 -19.40 11.81
CA GLN A 58 -8.75 -18.78 11.02
C GLN A 58 -9.12 -18.48 9.56
N PRO A 59 -9.76 -19.39 8.79
CA PRO A 59 -10.14 -19.09 7.41
C PRO A 59 -11.14 -17.93 7.29
N LEU A 60 -12.08 -17.83 8.25
CA LEU A 60 -13.05 -16.75 8.27
C LEU A 60 -12.40 -15.41 8.65
N ARG A 61 -11.44 -15.42 9.60
CA ARG A 61 -10.65 -14.21 9.94
C ARG A 61 -9.91 -13.66 8.73
N GLU A 62 -9.30 -14.54 7.94
CA GLU A 62 -8.60 -14.17 6.69
C GLU A 62 -9.56 -13.57 5.68
N GLN A 63 -10.74 -14.17 5.48
CA GLN A 63 -11.77 -13.64 4.58
C GLN A 63 -12.29 -12.26 5.02
N LEU A 64 -12.53 -12.07 6.33
CA LEU A 64 -12.96 -10.79 6.88
C LEU A 64 -11.89 -9.70 6.68
N ALA A 65 -10.61 -10.06 6.83
CA ALA A 65 -9.49 -9.15 6.63
C ALA A 65 -9.22 -8.83 5.14
N GLU A 66 -9.61 -9.72 4.22
CA GLU A 66 -9.49 -9.53 2.77
C GLU A 66 -10.61 -8.71 2.15
N ASP A 67 -11.76 -8.65 2.80
CA ASP A 67 -12.86 -7.76 2.39
C ASP A 67 -12.43 -6.30 2.56
N GLU A 68 -12.59 -5.49 1.54
CA GLU A 68 -12.07 -4.12 1.52
C GLU A 68 -12.66 -3.24 2.62
N LEU A 69 -13.98 -3.29 2.80
CA LEU A 69 -14.66 -2.49 3.81
C LEU A 69 -14.36 -2.99 5.22
N LEU A 70 -14.45 -4.30 5.43
CA LEU A 70 -14.19 -4.90 6.74
C LEU A 70 -12.72 -4.73 7.12
N GLY A 71 -11.78 -4.95 6.19
CA GLY A 71 -10.37 -4.75 6.42
C GLY A 71 -10.04 -3.32 6.89
N HIS A 72 -10.64 -2.31 6.26
CA HIS A 72 -10.50 -0.92 6.72
C HIS A 72 -11.09 -0.69 8.11
N LEU A 73 -12.25 -1.28 8.42
CA LEU A 73 -12.83 -1.17 9.76
C LEU A 73 -11.98 -1.86 10.82
N LEU A 74 -11.40 -3.02 10.50
CA LEU A 74 -10.49 -3.72 11.42
C LEU A 74 -9.22 -2.91 11.69
N VAL A 75 -8.69 -2.21 10.68
CA VAL A 75 -7.58 -1.27 10.84
C VAL A 75 -7.98 -0.08 11.70
N LEU A 76 -9.15 0.51 11.44
CA LEU A 76 -9.66 1.67 12.20
C LEU A 76 -9.78 1.38 13.70
N HIS A 77 -10.10 0.14 14.06
CA HIS A 77 -10.26 -0.29 15.45
C HIS A 77 -9.01 -0.97 16.04
N ASP A 78 -7.89 -1.00 15.32
CA ASP A 78 -6.63 -1.62 15.75
C ASP A 78 -6.76 -3.13 16.11
N ILE A 79 -7.63 -3.83 15.39
CA ILE A 79 -7.92 -5.25 15.58
C ILE A 79 -7.66 -6.10 14.32
N HIS A 80 -6.96 -5.55 13.34
CA HIS A 80 -6.68 -6.27 12.10
C HIS A 80 -5.73 -7.45 12.37
N PRO A 81 -6.06 -8.69 11.92
CA PRO A 81 -5.29 -9.89 12.23
C PRO A 81 -3.91 -9.94 11.59
N GLU A 82 -3.69 -9.18 10.50
CA GLU A 82 -2.37 -9.07 9.88
C GLU A 82 -1.59 -7.87 10.42
N PRO A 83 -0.27 -8.01 10.63
CA PRO A 83 0.57 -6.91 11.05
C PRO A 83 0.67 -5.82 9.97
N PRO A 84 0.95 -4.56 10.35
CA PRO A 84 1.04 -3.42 9.43
C PRO A 84 1.98 -3.66 8.25
N GLU A 85 3.12 -4.30 8.49
CA GLU A 85 4.10 -4.63 7.44
C GLU A 85 3.52 -5.50 6.32
N ARG A 86 2.72 -6.51 6.68
CA ARG A 86 2.08 -7.40 5.69
C ARG A 86 1.01 -6.68 4.90
N ARG A 87 0.22 -5.83 5.56
CA ARG A 87 -0.81 -5.03 4.90
C ARG A 87 -0.18 -4.05 3.91
N ALA A 88 0.89 -3.36 4.33
CA ALA A 88 1.66 -2.45 3.49
C ALA A 88 2.29 -3.18 2.28
N ALA A 89 2.93 -4.32 2.50
CA ALA A 89 3.49 -5.12 1.41
C ALA A 89 2.43 -5.54 0.38
N ARG A 90 1.25 -5.97 0.84
CA ARG A 90 0.13 -6.34 -0.02
C ARG A 90 -0.40 -5.14 -0.82
N ALA A 91 -0.47 -3.95 -0.22
CA ALA A 91 -0.87 -2.73 -0.92
C ALA A 91 0.12 -2.38 -2.05
N VAL A 92 1.41 -2.50 -1.79
CA VAL A 92 2.47 -2.32 -2.80
C VAL A 92 2.32 -3.32 -3.95
N GLU A 93 2.11 -4.61 -3.66
CA GLU A 93 1.92 -5.63 -4.71
C GLU A 93 0.64 -5.39 -5.54
N LYS A 94 -0.44 -4.90 -4.94
CA LYS A 94 -1.67 -4.51 -5.67
C LYS A 94 -1.43 -3.35 -6.64
N LEU A 95 -0.55 -2.42 -6.31
CA LEU A 95 -0.22 -1.27 -7.16
C LEU A 95 0.82 -1.58 -8.24
N ARG A 96 1.60 -2.64 -8.06
CA ARG A 96 2.68 -3.02 -8.97
C ARG A 96 2.25 -3.15 -10.45
N PRO A 97 1.11 -3.79 -10.80
CA PRO A 97 0.64 -3.86 -12.17
C PRO A 97 0.41 -2.48 -12.79
N VAL A 98 -0.22 -1.57 -12.05
CA VAL A 98 -0.51 -0.20 -12.52
C VAL A 98 0.78 0.59 -12.76
N VAL A 99 1.79 0.42 -11.91
CA VAL A 99 3.10 1.05 -12.09
C VAL A 99 3.83 0.46 -13.32
N ARG A 100 3.73 -0.85 -13.54
CA ARG A 100 4.31 -1.53 -14.70
C ARG A 100 3.68 -1.11 -16.02
N GLU A 101 2.38 -0.92 -16.06
CA GLU A 101 1.67 -0.40 -17.24
C GLU A 101 2.17 0.99 -17.66
N ARG A 102 2.69 1.76 -16.70
CA ARG A 102 3.31 3.08 -16.93
C ARG A 102 4.82 3.02 -17.20
N GLY A 103 5.36 1.82 -17.37
CA GLY A 103 6.78 1.60 -17.71
C GLY A 103 7.72 1.65 -16.51
N GLY A 104 7.21 1.66 -15.28
CA GLY A 104 7.99 1.56 -14.05
C GLY A 104 7.99 0.16 -13.45
N ASP A 105 8.61 -0.01 -12.29
CA ASP A 105 8.41 -1.15 -11.40
C ASP A 105 8.35 -0.70 -9.95
N LEU A 106 7.62 -1.44 -9.13
CA LEU A 106 7.41 -1.16 -7.72
C LEU A 106 7.64 -2.44 -6.93
N GLU A 107 8.50 -2.37 -5.91
CA GLU A 107 8.79 -3.50 -5.03
C GLU A 107 8.77 -3.06 -3.57
N TRP A 108 8.28 -3.94 -2.72
CA TRP A 108 8.37 -3.79 -1.28
C TRP A 108 9.80 -4.06 -0.81
N ALA A 109 10.38 -3.16 -0.01
CA ALA A 109 11.73 -3.30 0.53
C ALA A 109 11.78 -3.51 2.05
N GLY A 110 10.64 -3.46 2.74
CA GLY A 110 10.53 -3.69 4.18
C GLY A 110 10.14 -2.46 4.97
N VAL A 111 10.28 -2.54 6.29
CA VAL A 111 10.02 -1.45 7.24
C VAL A 111 11.29 -1.18 8.06
N ASP A 112 11.56 0.08 8.31
CA ASP A 112 12.61 0.55 9.19
C ASP A 112 11.98 1.44 10.27
N GLY A 113 11.79 0.88 11.48
CA GLY A 113 11.01 1.53 12.53
C GLY A 113 9.54 1.70 12.11
N ARG A 114 9.12 2.93 11.84
CA ARG A 114 7.76 3.27 11.36
C ARG A 114 7.76 3.79 9.91
N VAL A 115 8.85 3.57 9.19
CA VAL A 115 9.03 4.02 7.81
C VAL A 115 8.95 2.83 6.87
N ALA A 116 7.96 2.80 5.98
CA ALA A 116 7.89 1.83 4.90
C ALA A 116 8.92 2.14 3.82
N ARG A 117 9.66 1.13 3.38
CA ARG A 117 10.67 1.24 2.33
C ARG A 117 10.16 0.58 1.05
N VAL A 118 10.19 1.30 -0.06
CA VAL A 118 9.78 0.79 -1.38
C VAL A 118 10.86 1.07 -2.41
N ARG A 119 11.05 0.15 -3.36
CA ARG A 119 11.84 0.40 -4.56
C ARG A 119 10.90 0.80 -5.67
N LEU A 120 11.03 2.03 -6.15
CA LEU A 120 10.27 2.56 -7.27
C LEU A 120 11.27 2.88 -8.39
N SER A 121 11.22 2.10 -9.47
CA SER A 121 11.92 2.41 -10.71
C SER A 121 10.95 3.02 -11.69
N THR A 122 11.26 4.20 -12.19
CA THR A 122 10.56 4.81 -13.32
C THR A 122 11.31 4.41 -14.57
N GLY A 123 10.67 3.74 -15.51
CA GLY A 123 11.27 3.33 -16.77
C GLY A 123 11.94 4.53 -17.46
N GLY A 124 13.25 4.40 -17.72
CA GLY A 124 14.15 5.46 -18.10
C GLY A 124 13.68 6.34 -19.24
N GLY A 125 13.16 7.47 -18.88
CA GLY A 125 12.99 8.65 -19.70
C GLY A 125 13.66 9.80 -18.99
N CYS A 126 14.91 10.11 -19.35
CA CYS A 126 15.56 11.36 -19.01
C CYS A 126 14.68 12.51 -19.51
N GLY A 127 14.01 13.20 -18.59
CA GLY A 127 13.14 14.31 -18.94
C GLY A 127 12.76 15.08 -17.70
N SER A 128 13.70 15.89 -17.18
CA SER A 128 13.32 17.09 -16.46
C SER A 128 12.47 17.94 -17.38
N GLY A 129 11.20 18.09 -17.05
CA GLY A 129 10.42 19.18 -17.65
C GLY A 129 9.12 18.74 -18.31
N CYS A 130 8.12 19.45 -17.88
CA CYS A 130 6.82 19.72 -18.48
C CYS A 130 5.62 19.02 -17.86
N GLY A 131 4.99 19.80 -17.06
CA GLY A 131 3.60 19.93 -16.71
C GLY A 131 2.57 19.08 -17.44
N GLY A 132 1.92 18.27 -16.66
CA GLY A 132 0.71 17.57 -17.01
C GLY A 132 0.34 16.70 -15.83
N GLY A 133 -0.73 17.02 -15.15
CA GLY A 133 -1.19 16.49 -13.87
C GLY A 133 -1.33 14.98 -13.73
N SER A 134 -0.23 14.26 -13.85
CA SER A 134 -0.14 12.88 -13.38
C SER A 134 0.32 12.93 -11.94
N ALA A 135 -0.54 12.51 -11.02
CA ALA A 135 -0.16 12.30 -9.63
C ALA A 135 1.15 11.54 -9.57
N ASP A 136 2.08 12.02 -8.74
CA ASP A 136 3.37 11.39 -8.50
C ASP A 136 3.13 9.92 -8.11
N PRO A 137 3.70 8.95 -8.81
CA PRO A 137 3.51 7.55 -8.48
C PRO A 137 3.87 7.23 -7.03
N LEU A 138 4.86 7.93 -6.46
CA LEU A 138 5.24 7.77 -5.06
C LEU A 138 4.14 8.26 -4.10
N GLU A 139 3.46 9.35 -4.42
CA GLU A 139 2.32 9.84 -3.62
C GLU A 139 1.15 8.87 -3.64
N ALA A 140 0.87 8.25 -4.80
CA ALA A 140 -0.17 7.23 -4.89
C ALA A 140 0.19 5.99 -4.05
N VAL A 141 1.45 5.57 -4.06
CA VAL A 141 1.95 4.46 -3.22
C VAL A 141 1.86 4.83 -1.74
N ARG A 142 2.27 6.05 -1.37
CA ARG A 142 2.18 6.56 0.00
C ARG A 142 0.75 6.54 0.51
N ALA A 143 -0.18 7.11 -0.24
CA ALA A 143 -1.60 7.14 0.11
C ALA A 143 -2.16 5.73 0.32
N ALA A 144 -1.87 4.80 -0.59
CA ALA A 144 -2.37 3.43 -0.50
C ALA A 144 -1.77 2.64 0.67
N VAL A 145 -0.47 2.82 0.97
CA VAL A 145 0.19 2.15 2.10
C VAL A 145 -0.33 2.69 3.43
N LEU A 146 -0.40 4.01 3.59
CA LEU A 146 -0.86 4.62 4.84
C LEU A 146 -2.35 4.40 5.10
N ALA A 147 -3.17 4.23 4.06
CA ALA A 147 -4.59 3.88 4.21
C ALA A 147 -4.80 2.51 4.85
N VAL A 148 -3.92 1.54 4.59
CA VAL A 148 -4.04 0.17 5.14
C VAL A 148 -3.12 -0.09 6.33
N ALA A 149 -2.15 0.76 6.57
CA ALA A 149 -1.17 0.66 7.66
C ALA A 149 -0.89 2.05 8.28
N PRO A 150 -1.89 2.66 8.95
CA PRO A 150 -1.75 4.01 9.54
C PRO A 150 -0.76 4.05 10.71
N GLU A 151 -0.34 2.89 11.21
CA GLU A 151 0.72 2.78 12.22
C GLU A 151 2.10 3.18 11.66
N LEU A 152 2.26 3.17 10.32
CA LEU A 152 3.44 3.67 9.64
C LEU A 152 3.34 5.20 9.48
N GLU A 153 4.44 5.89 9.65
CA GLU A 153 4.47 7.37 9.60
C GLU A 153 4.75 7.90 8.19
N SER A 154 5.52 7.14 7.40
CA SER A 154 5.91 7.57 6.07
C SER A 154 6.26 6.39 5.16
N VAL A 155 6.31 6.69 3.86
CA VAL A 155 6.81 5.78 2.82
C VAL A 155 7.95 6.47 2.11
N GLU A 156 9.12 5.83 2.09
CA GLU A 156 10.31 6.36 1.47
C GLU A 156 10.85 5.44 0.37
N PRO A 157 11.25 6.01 -0.76
CA PRO A 157 11.90 5.23 -1.80
C PRO A 157 13.32 4.85 -1.36
N VAL A 158 13.67 3.58 -1.53
CA VAL A 158 15.06 3.13 -1.42
C VAL A 158 15.71 3.39 -2.77
N ALA A 159 16.83 4.12 -2.75
CA ALA A 159 17.64 4.30 -3.94
C ALA A 159 18.05 2.92 -4.49
N GLU A 160 17.83 2.68 -5.77
CA GLU A 160 18.46 1.53 -6.42
C GLU A 160 19.98 1.65 -6.20
N GLU A 161 20.56 0.70 -5.47
CA GLU A 161 22.00 0.47 -5.61
C GLU A 161 22.21 0.16 -7.08
N ARG A 162 22.71 1.14 -7.83
CA ARG A 162 23.12 0.92 -9.22
C ARG A 162 24.06 -0.27 -9.18
N ARG A 163 23.57 -1.46 -9.56
CA ARG A 163 24.44 -2.57 -9.86
C ARG A 163 25.51 -1.99 -10.80
N PRO A 164 26.80 -2.05 -10.43
CA PRO A 164 27.83 -1.54 -11.31
C PRO A 164 27.56 -2.17 -12.68
N ALA A 165 27.37 -1.30 -13.67
CA ALA A 165 27.15 -1.74 -15.04
C ALA A 165 28.22 -2.78 -15.32
N THR A 166 27.82 -3.99 -15.72
CA THR A 166 28.76 -5.03 -16.09
C THR A 166 29.73 -4.41 -17.06
N ALA A 167 30.99 -4.24 -16.62
CA ALA A 167 31.99 -3.57 -17.41
C ALA A 167 32.09 -4.30 -18.76
N PHE A 168 31.58 -3.67 -19.81
CA PHE A 168 31.73 -4.20 -21.15
C PHE A 168 33.20 -4.20 -21.49
N VAL A 169 33.86 -5.34 -21.43
CA VAL A 169 35.24 -5.50 -21.89
C VAL A 169 35.22 -5.67 -23.41
N PRO A 170 35.60 -4.68 -24.19
CA PRO A 170 35.62 -4.82 -25.64
C PRO A 170 36.62 -5.93 -26.02
N LEU A 171 36.17 -6.80 -26.93
CA LEU A 171 36.96 -7.96 -27.42
C LEU A 171 38.36 -7.58 -27.95
N SER A 172 38.56 -6.33 -28.32
CA SER A 172 39.90 -5.79 -28.72
C SER A 172 40.96 -5.81 -27.60
N THR A 173 40.52 -5.95 -26.33
CA THR A 173 41.43 -6.00 -25.17
C THR A 173 41.99 -7.39 -24.93
N ILE A 174 41.45 -8.42 -25.59
CA ILE A 174 41.89 -9.81 -25.48
C ILE A 174 43.09 -10.01 -26.45
N LYS A 175 44.29 -9.75 -25.97
CA LYS A 175 45.48 -10.11 -26.71
C LYS A 175 45.56 -11.62 -26.88
N ARG A 176 45.53 -12.11 -28.14
CA ARG A 176 45.86 -13.51 -28.45
C ARG A 176 47.28 -13.77 -27.99
N ARG A 177 47.46 -14.65 -27.01
CA ARG A 177 48.74 -15.18 -26.62
C ARG A 177 49.28 -16.02 -27.78
N ALA A 178 50.32 -15.55 -28.44
CA ALA A 178 51.03 -16.31 -29.50
C ALA A 178 51.57 -17.62 -28.92
N LEU A 179 51.24 -18.74 -29.58
CA LEU A 179 51.86 -20.04 -29.24
C LEU A 179 53.32 -20.00 -29.63
N PRO A 180 54.23 -20.58 -28.82
CA PRO A 180 55.65 -20.70 -29.20
C PRO A 180 55.76 -21.60 -30.45
N GLN A 181 56.41 -21.11 -31.50
CA GLN A 181 56.86 -21.94 -32.62
C GLN A 181 58.01 -22.84 -32.14
N GLU A 182 57.81 -24.12 -32.14
CA GLU A 182 58.89 -25.09 -32.02
C GLU A 182 59.80 -24.98 -33.23
N ALA A 183 61.08 -24.64 -32.98
CA ALA A 183 62.11 -24.67 -33.98
C ALA A 183 62.57 -26.11 -34.19
N ARG A 184 62.65 -26.48 -35.44
CA ARG A 184 63.22 -27.73 -35.96
C ARG A 184 64.70 -27.58 -36.20
#